data_a69c4505641612f793192ec1346b52b4
#
_entry.id   a69c4505641612f793192ec1346b52b4
#
_cell.length_a   1.000
_cell.length_b   1.000
_cell.length_c   1.000
_cell.angle_alpha   90.00
_cell.angle_beta   90.00
_cell.angle_gamma   90.00
#
_symmetry.space_group_name_H-M   'P 1'
#
loop_
_entity.id
_entity.type
_entity.pdbx_description
1 polymer ?
#
loop_
_entity_poly.entity_id
_entity_poly.type
_entity_poly.pdbx_seq_one_letter_code
_entity_poly.pdbx_strand_id
1 'polypeptide(L)' 'MEQHDLHHEFPEYRDQIHALKVSNGHFARLFDEYHDVNRHVVRVEVNAELATDFELEDLKKRRLRLKDELYEMLKGQSVN' A
#
# COMPACT_ATOMS: atom_id res chain seq x y z
N MET A 1 9.94 -13.70 4.29
CA MET A 1 9.07 -12.94 3.38
C MET A 1 9.00 -11.48 3.83
N GLU A 2 9.18 -10.57 2.88
CA GLU A 2 9.16 -9.15 3.20
C GLU A 2 7.75 -8.66 3.56
N GLN A 3 7.69 -7.75 4.51
CA GLN A 3 6.45 -7.11 4.92
C GLN A 3 6.34 -5.75 4.22
N HIS A 4 5.30 -5.61 3.39
CA HIS A 4 5.05 -4.37 2.64
C HIS A 4 3.73 -3.72 3.03
N ASP A 5 3.13 -4.10 4.14
CA ASP A 5 1.92 -3.42 4.58
C ASP A 5 2.27 -2.00 5.02
N LEU A 6 1.28 -1.12 5.02
CA LEU A 6 1.54 0.30 5.21
C LEU A 6 2.12 0.62 6.59
N HIS A 7 1.75 -0.14 7.61
CA HIS A 7 2.29 0.06 8.95
C HIS A 7 3.78 -0.23 9.02
N HIS A 8 4.27 -1.21 8.26
CA HIS A 8 5.70 -1.54 8.19
C HIS A 8 6.47 -0.56 7.32
N GLU A 9 5.83 -0.04 6.25
CA GLU A 9 6.48 0.94 5.38
C GLU A 9 6.64 2.28 6.07
N PHE A 10 5.66 2.68 6.89
CA PHE A 10 5.64 3.99 7.55
C PHE A 10 5.31 3.86 9.03
N PRO A 11 6.20 3.23 9.81
CA PRO A 11 5.90 3.00 11.24
C PRO A 11 5.71 4.28 12.04
N GLU A 12 6.35 5.39 11.63
CA GLU A 12 6.21 6.68 12.30
C GLU A 12 4.84 7.33 12.07
N TYR A 13 4.06 6.81 11.12
CA TYR A 13 2.72 7.34 10.81
C TYR A 13 1.60 6.42 11.27
N ARG A 14 1.89 5.50 12.17
CA ARG A 14 0.92 4.48 12.59
C ARG A 14 -0.41 5.08 13.07
N ASP A 15 -0.35 6.11 13.92
CA ASP A 15 -1.55 6.74 14.45
C ASP A 15 -2.32 7.51 13.38
N GLN A 16 -1.59 8.18 12.49
CA GLN A 16 -2.19 8.91 11.38
C GLN A 16 -2.89 7.97 10.40
N ILE A 17 -2.28 6.81 10.11
CA ILE A 17 -2.88 5.80 9.26
C ILE A 17 -4.24 5.37 9.85
N HIS A 18 -4.24 5.04 11.13
CA HIS A 18 -5.46 4.62 11.80
C HIS A 18 -6.54 5.70 11.76
N ALA A 19 -6.16 6.94 12.06
CA ALA A 19 -7.09 8.06 12.05
C ALA A 19 -7.69 8.32 10.66
N LEU A 20 -6.86 8.29 9.63
CA LEU A 20 -7.32 8.54 8.27
C LEU A 20 -8.18 7.40 7.72
N LYS A 21 -7.92 6.15 8.11
CA LYS A 21 -8.77 5.04 7.71
C LYS A 21 -10.21 5.21 8.19
N VAL A 22 -10.36 5.82 9.36
CA VAL A 22 -11.69 6.02 9.96
C VAL A 22 -12.36 7.28 9.42
N SER A 23 -11.58 8.36 9.21
CA SER A 23 -12.14 9.67 8.93
C SER A 23 -12.14 10.09 7.46
N ASN A 24 -11.41 9.38 6.59
CA ASN A 24 -11.25 9.79 5.20
C ASN A 24 -11.50 8.61 4.26
N GLY A 25 -12.66 8.65 3.57
CA GLY A 25 -13.06 7.56 2.67
C GLY A 25 -12.12 7.34 1.50
N HIS A 26 -11.52 8.42 0.99
CA HIS A 26 -10.54 8.29 -0.10
C HIS A 26 -9.28 7.55 0.38
N PHE A 27 -8.78 7.92 1.55
CA PHE A 27 -7.63 7.23 2.14
C PHE A 27 -7.96 5.75 2.39
N ALA A 28 -9.13 5.46 2.93
CA ALA A 28 -9.54 4.08 3.20
C ALA A 28 -9.56 3.23 1.92
N ARG A 29 -10.05 3.79 0.81
CA ARG A 29 -10.07 3.07 -0.46
C ARG A 29 -8.67 2.84 -1.01
N LEU A 30 -7.80 3.84 -0.95
CA LEU A 30 -6.40 3.68 -1.39
C LEU A 30 -5.67 2.67 -0.52
N PHE A 31 -5.94 2.68 0.78
CA PHE A 31 -5.36 1.73 1.72
C PHE A 31 -5.74 0.30 1.35
N ASP A 32 -7.02 0.06 1.10
CA ASP A 32 -7.50 -1.27 0.71
C ASP A 32 -6.92 -1.70 -0.63
N GLU A 33 -6.87 -0.79 -1.60
CA GLU A 33 -6.28 -1.07 -2.91
C GLU A 33 -4.81 -1.43 -2.80
N TYR A 34 -4.06 -0.68 -1.99
CA TYR A 34 -2.65 -0.95 -1.76
C TYR A 34 -2.45 -2.37 -1.22
N HIS A 35 -3.24 -2.74 -0.23
CA HIS A 35 -3.11 -4.07 0.38
C HIS A 35 -3.55 -5.19 -0.56
N ASP A 36 -4.54 -4.94 -1.40
CA ASP A 36 -4.96 -5.92 -2.43
C ASP A 36 -3.84 -6.15 -3.44
N VAL A 37 -3.24 -5.07 -3.95
CA VAL A 37 -2.13 -5.18 -4.89
C VAL A 37 -0.94 -5.87 -4.23
N ASN A 38 -0.64 -5.52 -2.99
CA ASN A 38 0.46 -6.14 -2.25
C ASN A 38 0.25 -7.65 -2.08
N ARG A 39 -0.96 -8.07 -1.71
CA ARG A 39 -1.28 -9.50 -1.59
C ARG A 39 -1.10 -10.21 -2.92
N HIS A 40 -1.50 -9.57 -4.02
CA HIS A 40 -1.34 -10.13 -5.35
C HIS A 40 0.14 -10.33 -5.70
N VAL A 41 0.97 -9.31 -5.42
CA VAL A 41 2.42 -9.40 -5.64
C VAL A 41 3.00 -10.57 -4.85
N VAL A 42 2.64 -10.69 -3.57
CA VAL A 42 3.15 -11.78 -2.71
C VAL A 42 2.74 -13.14 -3.27
N ARG A 43 1.49 -13.31 -3.71
CA ARG A 43 1.03 -14.58 -4.26
C ARG A 43 1.83 -14.98 -5.51
N VAL A 44 2.14 -14.01 -6.36
CA VAL A 44 2.95 -14.27 -7.55
C VAL A 44 4.39 -14.63 -7.15
N GLU A 45 4.96 -13.90 -6.22
CA GLU A 45 6.35 -14.11 -5.80
C GLU A 45 6.56 -15.45 -5.09
N VAL A 46 5.56 -15.97 -4.38
CA VAL A 46 5.66 -17.28 -3.74
C VAL A 46 5.10 -18.41 -4.63
N ASN A 47 4.85 -18.12 -5.90
CA ASN A 47 4.35 -19.08 -6.88
C ASN A 47 2.97 -19.65 -6.56
N ALA A 48 2.18 -18.96 -5.76
CA ALA A 48 0.80 -19.34 -5.49
C ALA A 48 -0.13 -18.89 -6.61
N GLU A 49 0.34 -18.01 -7.47
CA GLU A 49 -0.41 -17.50 -8.62
C GLU A 49 0.54 -17.29 -9.78
N LEU A 50 0.11 -17.61 -10.99
CA LEU A 50 0.94 -17.44 -12.18
C LEU A 50 0.78 -16.04 -12.75
N ALA A 51 1.91 -15.42 -13.14
CA ALA A 51 1.92 -14.15 -13.85
C ALA A 51 3.21 -14.05 -14.64
N THR A 52 3.18 -13.30 -15.73
CA THR A 52 4.39 -13.01 -16.50
C THR A 52 5.25 -12.00 -15.73
N ASP A 53 6.53 -11.91 -16.09
CA ASP A 53 7.42 -10.90 -15.52
C ASP A 53 6.87 -9.50 -15.76
N PHE A 54 6.29 -9.28 -16.94
CA PHE A 54 5.69 -8.00 -17.28
C PHE A 54 4.52 -7.65 -16.36
N GLU A 55 3.65 -8.64 -16.12
CA GLU A 55 2.50 -8.45 -15.23
C GLU A 55 2.95 -8.16 -13.79
N LEU A 56 3.97 -8.87 -13.32
CA LEU A 56 4.51 -8.65 -11.99
C LEU A 56 5.10 -7.25 -11.85
N GLU A 57 5.84 -6.79 -12.89
CA GLU A 57 6.39 -5.44 -12.91
C GLU A 57 5.29 -4.38 -12.82
N ASP A 58 4.20 -4.59 -13.56
CA ASP A 58 3.06 -3.69 -13.53
C ASP A 58 2.43 -3.60 -12.13
N LEU A 59 2.27 -4.74 -11.48
CA LEU A 59 1.73 -4.80 -10.12
C LEU A 59 2.62 -4.03 -9.16
N LYS A 60 3.94 -4.18 -9.27
CA LYS A 60 4.89 -3.48 -8.41
C LYS A 60 4.87 -1.98 -8.63
N LYS A 61 4.74 -1.54 -9.89
CA LYS A 61 4.61 -0.12 -10.21
C LYS A 61 3.34 0.47 -9.62
N ARG A 62 2.25 -0.28 -9.72
CA ARG A 62 0.97 0.15 -9.13
C ARG A 62 1.07 0.24 -7.62
N ARG A 63 1.71 -0.75 -6.99
CA ARG A 63 1.92 -0.73 -5.54
C ARG A 63 2.70 0.51 -5.12
N LEU A 64 3.76 0.85 -5.84
CA LEU A 64 4.57 2.03 -5.54
C LEU A 64 3.75 3.31 -5.68
N ARG A 65 2.96 3.42 -6.74
CA ARG A 65 2.12 4.60 -6.96
C ARG A 65 1.13 4.81 -5.82
N LEU A 66 0.47 3.72 -5.40
CA LEU A 66 -0.47 3.77 -4.27
C LEU A 66 0.23 4.16 -2.98
N LYS A 67 1.41 3.60 -2.73
CA LYS A 67 2.21 3.94 -1.56
C LYS A 67 2.56 5.43 -1.54
N ASP A 68 2.96 5.96 -2.68
CA ASP A 68 3.32 7.38 -2.80
C ASP A 68 2.12 8.29 -2.53
N GLU A 69 0.95 7.94 -3.05
CA GLU A 69 -0.27 8.71 -2.80
C GLU A 69 -0.65 8.69 -1.32
N LEU A 70 -0.58 7.51 -0.71
CA LEU A 70 -0.86 7.37 0.72
C LEU A 70 0.12 8.18 1.56
N TYR A 71 1.40 8.14 1.19
CA TYR A 71 2.43 8.90 1.89
C TYR A 71 2.17 10.41 1.82
N GLU A 72 1.76 10.92 0.65
CA GLU A 72 1.44 12.34 0.51
C GLU A 72 0.29 12.75 1.42
N MET A 73 -0.71 11.91 1.55
CA MET A 73 -1.82 12.18 2.47
C MET A 73 -1.37 12.16 3.93
N LEU A 74 -0.48 11.24 4.27
CA LEU A 74 0.06 11.15 5.63
C LEU A 74 0.90 12.38 5.97
N LYS A 75 1.73 12.83 5.05
CA LYS A 75 2.54 14.04 5.24
C LYS A 75 1.67 15.26 5.46
N GLY A 76 0.61 15.39 4.66
CA GLY A 76 -0.32 16.50 4.82
C GLY A 76 -0.97 16.52 6.19
N GLN A 77 -1.32 15.36 6.71
CA GLN A 77 -1.92 15.24 8.04
C GLN A 77 -0.94 15.61 9.14
N SER A 78 0.34 15.28 8.98
CA SER A 78 1.34 15.49 10.02
C SER A 78 1.83 16.94 10.09
N VAL A 79 1.58 17.76 9.07
CA VAL A 79 2.01 19.15 9.02
C VAL A 79 1.14 20.04 9.91
N ASN A 80 -0.06 19.61 10.18
CA ASN A 80 -0.97 20.38 11.03
C ASN A 80 -0.79 20.02 12.51
#